data_82f4bcc8760d0c169fb539c234ddb47a
#
_entry.id   82f4bcc8760d0c169fb539c234ddb47a
#
_cell.length_a   1.000
_cell.length_b   1.000
_cell.length_c   1.000
_cell.angle_alpha   90.00
_cell.angle_beta   90.00
_cell.angle_gamma   90.00
#
_symmetry.space_group_name_H-M   'P 1'
#
loop_
_entity.id
_entity.type
_entity.pdbx_description
1 polymer ?
#
loop_
_entity_poly.entity_id
_entity_poly.type
_entity_poly.pdbx_seq_one_letter_code
_entity_poly.pdbx_strand_id
1 'polypeptide(L)'
;MKKRTFILFVVMGLLEASNMACGQIITVPDTLSKYILTPKAPDTPRINGAMIFGIRPGSPFLYTIPATGIRPMSFAVENLPKGLKVNTETGQITGSIKKVGEYVVTFIAKNSLG
;
A
#
# COMPACT_ATOMS: atom_id res chain seq x y z
N MET A 1 -65.17 -5.94 35.04
CA MET A 1 -64.01 -5.02 34.92
C MET A 1 -63.03 -5.61 33.94
N LYS A 2 -63.07 -5.15 32.71
CA LYS A 2 -62.06 -5.57 31.63
C LYS A 2 -60.92 -4.64 31.64
N LYS A 3 -59.78 -5.03 32.15
CA LYS A 3 -58.54 -4.32 32.02
C LYS A 3 -57.99 -4.56 30.60
N ARG A 4 -57.97 -3.50 29.78
CA ARG A 4 -57.39 -3.50 28.44
C ARG A 4 -55.89 -3.37 28.58
N THR A 5 -55.20 -4.44 28.34
CA THR A 5 -53.76 -4.42 28.13
C THR A 5 -53.51 -3.99 26.68
N PHE A 6 -53.33 -2.70 26.49
CA PHE A 6 -52.97 -2.14 25.20
C PHE A 6 -51.78 -1.26 25.46
N ILE A 7 -50.60 -1.75 25.29
CA ILE A 7 -49.33 -1.02 25.16
C ILE A 7 -48.22 -2.07 25.22
N LEU A 8 -47.87 -2.67 24.13
CA LEU A 8 -46.52 -3.26 23.99
C LEU A 8 -46.12 -3.56 22.55
N PHE A 9 -46.68 -2.88 21.58
CA PHE A 9 -46.30 -3.12 20.19
C PHE A 9 -45.65 -1.91 19.45
N VAL A 10 -45.35 -0.83 20.14
CA VAL A 10 -44.84 0.38 19.51
C VAL A 10 -43.31 0.56 19.70
N VAL A 11 -42.66 -0.24 20.54
CA VAL A 11 -41.23 -0.06 20.84
C VAL A 11 -40.33 -0.98 20.03
N MET A 12 -40.86 -1.88 19.25
CA MET A 12 -40.05 -2.86 18.49
C MET A 12 -39.78 -2.46 17.04
N GLY A 13 -40.16 -1.27 16.61
CA GLY A 13 -39.99 -0.79 15.24
C GLY A 13 -38.85 0.20 15.01
N LEU A 14 -38.04 0.47 16.03
CA LEU A 14 -37.02 1.56 15.92
C LEU A 14 -35.57 1.09 16.06
N LEU A 15 -35.31 -0.20 15.92
CA LEU A 15 -33.94 -0.73 16.08
C LEU A 15 -33.34 -1.35 14.80
N GLU A 16 -33.87 -1.00 13.64
CA GLU A 16 -33.37 -1.56 12.37
C GLU A 16 -32.84 -0.51 11.41
N ALA A 17 -32.14 0.48 11.88
CA ALA A 17 -31.49 1.45 11.00
C ALA A 17 -30.01 1.65 11.33
N SER A 18 -29.27 0.56 11.51
CA SER A 18 -27.82 0.60 11.46
C SER A 18 -27.29 -0.47 10.51
N ASN A 19 -27.79 -0.49 9.30
CA ASN A 19 -27.03 -1.04 8.20
C ASN A 19 -25.89 -0.07 7.93
N MET A 20 -24.81 -0.21 8.67
CA MET A 20 -23.52 0.30 8.26
C MET A 20 -23.27 -0.29 6.88
N ALA A 21 -23.29 0.55 5.86
CA ALA A 21 -22.77 0.23 4.56
C ALA A 21 -21.29 -0.12 4.71
N CYS A 22 -21.02 -1.37 5.01
CA CYS A 22 -19.71 -1.95 4.91
C CYS A 22 -19.33 -1.83 3.43
N GLY A 23 -18.22 -1.13 3.14
CA GLY A 23 -17.78 -0.90 1.78
C GLY A 23 -17.85 -2.18 0.97
N GLN A 24 -18.59 -2.16 -0.11
CA GLN A 24 -18.69 -3.29 -1.02
C GLN A 24 -17.29 -3.57 -1.57
N ILE A 25 -16.74 -4.71 -1.23
CA ILE A 25 -15.58 -5.25 -1.95
C ILE A 25 -16.08 -5.51 -3.36
N ILE A 26 -15.66 -4.67 -4.30
CA ILE A 26 -15.90 -4.91 -5.72
C ILE A 26 -15.08 -6.14 -6.08
N THR A 27 -15.67 -7.30 -5.98
CA THR A 27 -15.10 -8.51 -6.59
C THR A 27 -15.22 -8.35 -8.08
N VAL A 28 -14.08 -8.06 -8.72
CA VAL A 28 -14.00 -8.04 -10.18
C VAL A 28 -14.44 -9.44 -10.68
N PRO A 29 -15.47 -9.53 -11.48
CA PRO A 29 -15.94 -10.84 -11.96
C PRO A 29 -14.81 -11.55 -12.72
N ASP A 30 -14.67 -12.84 -12.49
CA ASP A 30 -13.63 -13.72 -13.05
C ASP A 30 -13.63 -13.76 -14.58
N THR A 31 -14.66 -13.23 -15.22
CA THR A 31 -14.78 -13.06 -16.67
C THR A 31 -13.67 -12.20 -17.28
N LEU A 32 -12.99 -11.34 -16.49
CA LEU A 32 -11.88 -10.52 -16.98
C LEU A 32 -10.53 -11.23 -16.94
N SER A 33 -10.39 -12.31 -16.19
CA SER A 33 -9.15 -13.08 -16.09
C SER A 33 -8.65 -13.57 -17.44
N LYS A 34 -9.56 -13.90 -18.35
CA LYS A 34 -9.27 -14.31 -19.74
C LYS A 34 -8.57 -13.21 -20.56
N TYR A 35 -8.70 -11.93 -20.18
CA TYR A 35 -8.06 -10.81 -20.87
C TYR A 35 -6.79 -10.33 -20.18
N ILE A 36 -6.49 -10.85 -19.00
CA ILE A 36 -5.27 -10.53 -18.26
C ILE A 36 -4.18 -11.47 -18.76
N LEU A 37 -3.36 -11.01 -19.69
CA LEU A 37 -2.27 -11.80 -20.27
C LEU A 37 -1.00 -11.77 -19.43
N THR A 38 -0.90 -10.90 -18.44
CA THR A 38 0.24 -10.83 -17.52
C THR A 38 0.08 -11.81 -16.38
N PRO A 39 1.08 -12.65 -16.09
CA PRO A 39 1.02 -13.53 -14.94
C PRO A 39 0.92 -12.72 -13.64
N LYS A 40 0.21 -13.27 -12.65
CA LYS A 40 0.12 -12.67 -11.31
C LYS A 40 1.53 -12.49 -10.74
N ALA A 41 1.78 -11.32 -10.15
CA ALA A 41 3.03 -11.06 -9.45
C ALA A 41 3.22 -12.08 -8.30
N PRO A 42 4.45 -12.54 -8.04
CA PRO A 42 4.71 -13.44 -6.92
C PRO A 42 4.39 -12.78 -5.58
N ASP A 43 3.99 -13.58 -4.61
CA ASP A 43 3.65 -13.11 -3.27
C ASP A 43 4.90 -12.69 -2.46
N THR A 44 6.07 -13.23 -2.83
CA THR A 44 7.37 -12.81 -2.29
C THR A 44 7.77 -11.42 -2.78
N PRO A 45 8.53 -10.64 -1.99
CA PRO A 45 8.96 -9.31 -2.41
C PRO A 45 9.85 -9.37 -3.65
N ARG A 46 9.56 -8.52 -4.62
CA ARG A 46 10.40 -8.34 -5.81
C ARG A 46 10.51 -6.87 -6.15
N ILE A 47 11.72 -6.37 -6.26
CA ILE A 47 12.00 -5.00 -6.70
C ILE A 47 12.06 -4.97 -8.22
N ASN A 48 11.26 -4.08 -8.83
CA ASN A 48 11.09 -3.96 -10.28
C ASN A 48 11.41 -2.52 -10.70
N GLY A 49 12.60 -2.04 -10.47
CA GLY A 49 12.98 -0.67 -10.78
C GLY A 49 14.04 -0.55 -11.85
N ALA A 50 14.25 0.69 -12.30
CA ALA A 50 15.42 1.04 -13.08
C ALA A 50 16.68 0.86 -12.24
N MET A 51 17.71 0.27 -12.82
CA MET A 51 18.99 0.07 -12.14
C MET A 51 19.86 1.34 -12.12
N ILE A 52 19.51 2.34 -12.92
CA ILE A 52 20.24 3.61 -13.01
C ILE A 52 19.25 4.75 -12.93
N PHE A 53 19.53 5.71 -12.09
CA PHE A 53 18.74 6.92 -11.93
C PHE A 53 19.65 8.15 -11.89
N GLY A 54 19.44 9.10 -12.79
CA GLY A 54 20.22 10.32 -12.88
C GLY A 54 19.48 11.54 -12.33
N ILE A 55 20.18 12.37 -11.57
CA ILE A 55 19.64 13.64 -11.05
C ILE A 55 20.73 14.70 -11.03
N ARG A 56 20.32 15.97 -11.18
CA ARG A 56 21.24 17.10 -11.04
C ARG A 56 21.65 17.31 -9.58
N PRO A 57 22.91 17.59 -9.29
CA PRO A 57 23.37 17.92 -7.95
C PRO A 57 22.59 19.10 -7.36
N GLY A 58 22.22 18.98 -6.08
CA GLY A 58 21.44 20.00 -5.37
C GLY A 58 19.94 20.02 -5.66
N SER A 59 19.47 19.29 -6.67
CA SER A 59 18.03 19.16 -6.93
C SER A 59 17.36 18.27 -5.89
N PRO A 60 16.07 18.53 -5.56
CA PRO A 60 15.30 17.65 -4.69
C PRO A 60 15.20 16.25 -5.31
N PHE A 61 15.54 15.24 -4.53
CA PHE A 61 15.42 13.84 -4.91
C PHE A 61 14.09 13.28 -4.39
N LEU A 62 13.34 12.63 -5.24
CA LEU A 62 12.15 11.88 -4.88
C LEU A 62 12.12 10.59 -5.70
N TYR A 63 12.25 9.48 -5.03
CA TYR A 63 12.18 8.16 -5.66
C TYR A 63 11.42 7.20 -4.74
N THR A 64 10.50 6.43 -5.29
CA THR A 64 9.83 5.37 -4.57
C THR A 64 10.30 4.04 -5.09
N ILE A 65 10.77 3.16 -4.22
CA ILE A 65 11.24 1.82 -4.57
C ILE A 65 10.06 1.02 -5.13
N PRO A 66 10.04 0.70 -6.43
CA PRO A 66 8.95 -0.06 -7.01
C PRO A 66 9.12 -1.53 -6.63
N ALA A 67 8.19 -2.06 -5.85
CA ALA A 67 8.20 -3.45 -5.42
C ALA A 67 6.82 -4.07 -5.52
N THR A 68 6.80 -5.34 -5.94
CA THR A 68 5.62 -6.21 -5.93
C THR A 68 5.76 -7.26 -4.83
N GLY A 69 4.63 -7.75 -4.32
CA GLY A 69 4.56 -8.75 -3.25
C GLY A 69 3.38 -8.47 -2.34
N ILE A 70 3.12 -9.38 -1.41
CA ILE A 70 2.06 -9.22 -0.40
C ILE A 70 2.45 -8.10 0.57
N ARG A 71 1.50 -7.23 0.88
CA ARG A 71 1.65 -6.18 1.89
C ARG A 71 1.12 -6.64 3.26
N PRO A 72 1.65 -6.12 4.38
CA PRO A 72 2.62 -5.03 4.47
C PRO A 72 4.04 -5.42 4.06
N MET A 73 4.78 -4.48 3.48
CA MET A 73 6.20 -4.61 3.16
C MET A 73 7.01 -3.55 3.88
N SER A 74 8.23 -3.90 4.27
CA SER A 74 9.23 -2.97 4.79
C SER A 74 10.38 -2.80 3.79
N PHE A 75 10.93 -1.60 3.76
CA PHE A 75 11.99 -1.22 2.85
C PHE A 75 13.23 -0.78 3.61
N ALA A 76 14.39 -1.15 3.10
CA ALA A 76 15.67 -0.67 3.58
C ALA A 76 16.58 -0.33 2.40
N VAL A 77 17.55 0.54 2.64
CA VAL A 77 18.55 0.93 1.63
C VAL A 77 19.91 0.90 2.29
N GLU A 78 20.83 0.15 1.71
CA GLU A 78 22.23 0.13 2.12
C GLU A 78 23.04 1.11 1.27
N ASN A 79 24.10 1.65 1.86
CA ASN A 79 24.99 2.62 1.24
C ASN A 79 24.29 3.90 0.76
N LEU A 80 23.23 4.33 1.47
CA LEU A 80 22.51 5.54 1.12
C LEU A 80 23.41 6.77 1.29
N PRO A 81 23.58 7.63 0.26
CA PRO A 81 24.42 8.82 0.35
C PRO A 81 23.91 9.80 1.40
N LYS A 82 24.85 10.52 2.02
CA LYS A 82 24.52 11.60 2.96
C LYS A 82 23.67 12.66 2.28
N GLY A 83 22.54 13.02 2.91
CA GLY A 83 21.57 13.97 2.36
C GLY A 83 20.28 13.32 1.84
N LEU A 84 20.25 12.02 1.70
CA LEU A 84 19.04 11.26 1.41
C LEU A 84 18.51 10.55 2.66
N LYS A 85 17.20 10.35 2.69
CA LYS A 85 16.49 9.59 3.74
C LYS A 85 15.50 8.63 3.08
N VAL A 86 15.33 7.45 3.66
CA VAL A 86 14.35 6.46 3.22
C VAL A 86 13.24 6.33 4.26
N ASN A 87 12.01 6.27 3.79
CA ASN A 87 10.87 5.85 4.60
C ASN A 87 10.73 4.34 4.49
N THR A 88 10.88 3.65 5.61
CA THR A 88 10.91 2.17 5.66
C THR A 88 9.56 1.52 5.38
N GLU A 89 8.47 2.23 5.54
CA GLU A 89 7.11 1.72 5.31
C GLU A 89 6.65 1.92 3.86
N THR A 90 6.97 3.08 3.30
CA THR A 90 6.53 3.44 1.94
C THR A 90 7.57 3.16 0.88
N GLY A 91 8.84 2.96 1.26
CA GLY A 91 9.95 2.82 0.32
C GLY A 91 10.30 4.12 -0.41
N GLN A 92 9.86 5.26 0.10
CA GLN A 92 10.13 6.55 -0.50
C GLN A 92 11.47 7.10 -0.04
N ILE A 93 12.30 7.50 -0.99
CA ILE A 93 13.61 8.12 -0.75
C ILE A 93 13.49 9.60 -1.09
N THR A 94 13.87 10.46 -0.13
CA THR A 94 13.79 11.91 -0.28
C THR A 94 15.08 12.57 0.19
N GLY A 95 15.32 13.81 -0.23
CA GLY A 95 16.46 14.60 0.18
C GLY A 95 17.15 15.30 -1.00
N SER A 96 18.42 15.61 -0.86
CA SER A 96 19.24 16.16 -1.95
C SER A 96 20.70 15.80 -1.77
N ILE A 97 21.42 15.64 -2.90
CA ILE A 97 22.86 15.39 -2.93
C ILE A 97 23.51 16.57 -3.63
N LYS A 98 24.41 17.25 -2.94
CA LYS A 98 25.15 18.41 -3.50
C LYS A 98 26.41 17.99 -4.24
N LYS A 99 27.03 16.88 -3.85
CA LYS A 99 28.28 16.40 -4.43
C LYS A 99 28.01 15.60 -5.70
N VAL A 100 28.66 15.95 -6.77
CA VAL A 100 28.65 15.18 -8.03
C VAL A 100 29.41 13.88 -7.83
N GLY A 101 28.84 12.79 -8.33
CA GLY A 101 29.47 11.46 -8.25
C GLY A 101 28.48 10.37 -8.59
N GLU A 102 29.01 9.17 -8.71
CA GLU A 102 28.22 7.94 -8.83
C GLU A 102 28.09 7.31 -7.46
N TYR A 103 26.89 6.90 -7.11
CA TYR A 103 26.56 6.28 -5.83
C TYR A 103 25.85 4.96 -6.07
N VAL A 104 26.45 3.89 -5.61
CA VAL A 104 25.86 2.55 -5.67
C VAL A 104 25.10 2.27 -4.37
N VAL A 105 23.81 2.05 -4.48
CA VAL A 105 22.93 1.76 -3.35
C VAL A 105 22.25 0.42 -3.55
N THR A 106 22.02 -0.31 -2.46
CA THR A 106 21.31 -1.59 -2.48
C THR A 106 19.93 -1.42 -1.87
N PHE A 107 18.88 -1.71 -2.64
CA PHE A 107 17.51 -1.70 -2.15
C PHE A 107 17.13 -3.07 -1.60
N ILE A 108 16.46 -3.06 -0.47
CA ILE A 108 15.96 -4.27 0.21
C ILE A 108 14.48 -4.09 0.46
N ALA A 109 13.68 -5.06 0.05
CA ALA A 109 12.25 -5.13 0.36
C ALA A 109 11.96 -6.46 1.07
N LYS A 110 11.23 -6.42 2.17
CA LYS A 110 10.86 -7.59 2.96
C LYS A 110 9.37 -7.60 3.27
N ASN A 111 8.78 -8.77 3.30
CA ASN A 111 7.43 -9.00 3.81
C ASN A 111 7.42 -10.24 4.73
N SER A 112 6.24 -10.76 5.08
CA SER A 112 6.09 -11.95 5.91
C SER A 112 6.65 -13.24 5.29
N LEU A 113 6.97 -13.24 3.99
CA LEU A 113 7.47 -14.40 3.24
C LEU A 113 8.97 -14.32 2.89
N GLY A 114 9.65 -13.20 3.19
CA GLY A 114 11.08 -13.01 2.96
C GLY A 114 11.53 -11.57 2.82
#